data_079f525028e1d6b7d652ecf531df65e7
#
_entry.id   079f525028e1d6b7d652ecf531df65e7
#
_cell.length_a   1.000
_cell.length_b   1.000
_cell.length_c   1.000
_cell.angle_alpha   90.00
_cell.angle_beta   90.00
_cell.angle_gamma   90.00
#
_symmetry.space_group_name_H-M   'P 1'
#
loop_
_entity.id
_entity.type
_entity.pdbx_description
1 polymer ?
#
loop_
_entity_poly.entity_id
_entity_poly.type
_entity_poly.pdbx_seq_one_letter_code
_entity_poly.pdbx_strand_id
1 'polypeptide(L)'
;AGDAMQHDRQIEAARRSDGSFDYSAYFRHVADYVSAADYAVVNLECTLGGKPYKGYPCFSAPEEYAVALKDAGFDLFLHANNHCLDRRDAGLRRTLDQLDMLGVPHIGTYRNAAERAKNYPFVADVKGIKIAFLNYTYGTNGITVQGDVVVDYIDRAKIHADIQAAR
;
A
#
# COMPACT_ATOMS: atom_id res chain seq x y z
N ALA A 1 5.02 -10.14 -4.04
CA ALA A 1 3.69 -10.71 -4.27
C ALA A 1 2.87 -9.80 -5.18
N GLY A 2 1.66 -10.23 -5.56
CA GLY A 2 0.73 -9.45 -6.39
C GLY A 2 -0.14 -8.49 -5.56
N ASP A 3 -1.41 -8.35 -5.99
CA ASP A 3 -2.34 -7.36 -5.46
C ASP A 3 -3.03 -7.85 -4.19
N ALA A 4 -2.92 -7.07 -3.15
CA ALA A 4 -3.63 -7.27 -1.89
C ALA A 4 -4.88 -6.39 -1.89
N MET A 5 -6.03 -6.98 -2.19
CA MET A 5 -7.34 -6.32 -2.31
C MET A 5 -8.34 -6.88 -1.31
N GLN A 6 -9.39 -6.08 -1.01
CA GLN A 6 -10.49 -6.50 -0.14
C GLN A 6 -11.84 -6.23 -0.80
N HIS A 7 -12.46 -7.28 -1.32
CA HIS A 7 -13.86 -7.22 -1.81
C HIS A 7 -14.86 -7.37 -0.66
N ASP A 8 -16.12 -6.96 -0.89
CA ASP A 8 -17.18 -6.93 0.14
C ASP A 8 -17.34 -8.30 0.85
N ARG A 9 -17.29 -9.41 0.12
CA ARG A 9 -17.40 -10.77 0.71
C ARG A 9 -16.21 -11.12 1.59
N GLN A 10 -15.02 -10.62 1.29
CA GLN A 10 -13.83 -10.84 2.11
C GLN A 10 -13.92 -10.03 3.40
N ILE A 11 -14.38 -8.78 3.31
CA ILE A 11 -14.62 -7.92 4.47
C ILE A 11 -15.68 -8.55 5.38
N GLU A 12 -16.78 -9.03 4.80
CA GLU A 12 -17.85 -9.71 5.55
C GLU A 12 -17.36 -10.99 6.22
N ALA A 13 -16.57 -11.82 5.52
CA ALA A 13 -16.02 -13.05 6.09
C ALA A 13 -15.02 -12.80 7.23
N ALA A 14 -14.35 -11.65 7.26
CA ALA A 14 -13.45 -11.27 8.36
C ALA A 14 -14.18 -10.65 9.55
N ARG A 15 -15.47 -10.26 9.40
CA ARG A 15 -16.22 -9.57 10.45
C ARG A 15 -16.58 -10.52 11.59
N ARG A 16 -16.29 -10.09 12.80
CA ARG A 16 -16.71 -10.77 14.06
C ARG A 16 -18.05 -10.24 14.56
N SER A 17 -18.65 -10.98 15.48
CA SER A 17 -19.95 -10.61 16.10
C SER A 17 -19.91 -9.32 16.92
N ASP A 18 -18.73 -8.93 17.42
CA ASP A 18 -18.50 -7.66 18.13
C ASP A 18 -18.24 -6.46 17.20
N GLY A 19 -18.24 -6.70 15.88
CA GLY A 19 -18.00 -5.68 14.86
C GLY A 19 -16.54 -5.42 14.51
N SER A 20 -15.60 -6.10 15.19
CA SER A 20 -14.18 -6.12 14.80
C SER A 20 -13.93 -7.00 13.58
N PHE A 21 -12.70 -7.00 13.07
CA PHE A 21 -12.30 -7.82 11.93
C PHE A 21 -11.11 -8.69 12.27
N ASP A 22 -11.13 -9.93 11.76
CA ASP A 22 -10.07 -10.91 11.95
C ASP A 22 -9.62 -11.48 10.61
N TYR A 23 -8.40 -11.17 10.23
CA TYR A 23 -7.76 -11.67 9.01
C TYR A 23 -6.70 -12.74 9.29
N SER A 24 -6.57 -13.23 10.52
CA SER A 24 -5.52 -14.19 10.91
C SER A 24 -5.53 -15.47 10.08
N ALA A 25 -6.72 -15.93 9.65
CA ALA A 25 -6.85 -17.12 8.81
C ALA A 25 -6.52 -16.90 7.32
N TYR A 26 -6.48 -15.65 6.84
CA TYR A 26 -6.32 -15.35 5.40
C TYR A 26 -4.98 -15.77 4.87
N PHE A 27 -3.93 -15.57 5.64
CA PHE A 27 -2.55 -15.78 5.20
C PHE A 27 -1.93 -17.08 5.73
N ARG A 28 -2.65 -17.87 6.54
CA ARG A 28 -2.10 -19.06 7.22
C ARG A 28 -1.43 -20.09 6.30
N HIS A 29 -1.83 -20.15 5.03
CA HIS A 29 -1.29 -21.11 4.07
C HIS A 29 -0.17 -20.52 3.20
N VAL A 30 0.08 -19.20 3.29
CA VAL A 30 1.09 -18.51 2.52
C VAL A 30 2.10 -17.75 3.38
N ALA A 31 1.81 -17.52 4.66
CA ALA A 31 2.66 -16.78 5.58
C ALA A 31 4.09 -17.37 5.67
N ASP A 32 4.21 -18.70 5.73
CA ASP A 32 5.51 -19.35 5.79
C ASP A 32 6.36 -19.10 4.51
N TYR A 33 5.70 -19.00 3.34
CA TYR A 33 6.38 -18.67 2.08
C TYR A 33 6.77 -17.20 2.03
N VAL A 34 5.91 -16.31 2.52
CA VAL A 34 6.17 -14.87 2.55
C VAL A 34 7.32 -14.57 3.52
N SER A 35 7.24 -15.09 4.75
CA SER A 35 8.23 -14.86 5.80
C SER A 35 9.58 -15.55 5.55
N ALA A 36 9.63 -16.56 4.67
CA ALA A 36 10.87 -17.18 4.24
C ALA A 36 11.64 -16.34 3.21
N ALA A 37 11.04 -15.33 2.61
CA ALA A 37 11.72 -14.41 1.70
C ALA A 37 12.67 -13.49 2.47
N ASP A 38 13.79 -13.13 1.86
CA ASP A 38 14.74 -12.18 2.45
C ASP A 38 14.15 -10.76 2.54
N TYR A 39 13.21 -10.44 1.66
CA TYR A 39 12.44 -9.20 1.66
C TYR A 39 11.15 -9.39 0.86
N ALA A 40 10.01 -9.25 1.50
CA ALA A 40 8.72 -9.49 0.89
C ALA A 40 7.98 -8.17 0.59
N VAL A 41 7.52 -8.03 -0.65
CA VAL A 41 6.85 -6.81 -1.14
C VAL A 41 5.45 -7.15 -1.63
N VAL A 42 4.48 -6.29 -1.34
CA VAL A 42 3.08 -6.46 -1.78
C VAL A 42 2.52 -5.15 -2.34
N ASN A 43 1.68 -5.23 -3.38
CA ASN A 43 0.85 -4.11 -3.83
C ASN A 43 -0.40 -4.03 -2.95
N LEU A 44 -0.48 -3.00 -2.08
CA LEU A 44 -1.69 -2.72 -1.30
C LEU A 44 -2.70 -2.02 -2.21
N GLU A 45 -3.54 -2.79 -2.91
CA GLU A 45 -4.47 -2.29 -3.90
C GLU A 45 -5.87 -2.00 -3.32
N CYS A 46 -5.87 -1.32 -2.19
CA CYS A 46 -7.05 -0.75 -1.56
C CYS A 46 -6.63 0.38 -0.64
N THR A 47 -7.55 1.31 -0.35
CA THR A 47 -7.30 2.31 0.68
C THR A 47 -7.65 1.75 2.08
N LEU A 48 -7.02 2.32 3.11
CA LEU A 48 -7.45 2.22 4.51
C LEU A 48 -8.24 3.50 4.87
N GLY A 49 -9.21 3.83 4.00
CA GLY A 49 -9.92 5.12 4.00
C GLY A 49 -10.96 5.27 5.12
N GLY A 50 -11.12 4.25 5.97
CA GLY A 50 -12.09 4.23 7.07
C GLY A 50 -13.49 3.82 6.63
N LYS A 51 -14.42 3.87 7.58
CA LYS A 51 -15.83 3.48 7.36
C LYS A 51 -16.55 4.46 6.42
N PRO A 52 -17.53 3.99 5.64
CA PRO A 52 -17.93 2.59 5.51
C PRO A 52 -16.88 1.78 4.74
N TYR A 53 -16.53 0.61 5.26
CA TYR A 53 -15.67 -0.33 4.55
C TYR A 53 -16.41 -0.89 3.34
N LYS A 54 -15.70 -1.05 2.22
CA LYS A 54 -16.29 -1.43 0.94
C LYS A 54 -15.27 -2.04 -0.01
N GLY A 55 -15.74 -2.98 -0.83
CA GLY A 55 -15.02 -3.49 -1.98
C GLY A 55 -15.22 -2.65 -3.25
N TYR A 56 -15.20 -3.33 -4.40
CA TYR A 56 -15.36 -2.69 -5.71
C TYR A 56 -16.65 -1.83 -5.80
N PRO A 57 -16.63 -0.68 -6.48
CA PRO A 57 -15.51 -0.09 -7.23
C PRO A 57 -14.63 0.88 -6.44
N CYS A 58 -14.94 1.19 -5.17
CA CYS A 58 -14.25 2.19 -4.37
C CYS A 58 -13.80 1.56 -3.05
N PHE A 59 -12.64 0.92 -3.09
CA PHE A 59 -12.13 0.12 -1.98
C PHE A 59 -11.81 0.93 -0.73
N SER A 60 -12.26 0.43 0.41
CA SER A 60 -11.83 0.88 1.74
C SER A 60 -11.80 -0.33 2.67
N ALA A 61 -10.62 -0.87 2.93
CA ALA A 61 -10.44 -2.02 3.79
C ALA A 61 -10.40 -1.63 5.27
N PRO A 62 -10.81 -2.53 6.19
CA PRO A 62 -10.48 -2.41 7.60
C PRO A 62 -8.98 -2.39 7.81
N GLU A 63 -8.52 -1.65 8.81
CA GLU A 63 -7.09 -1.49 9.13
C GLU A 63 -6.43 -2.82 9.52
N GLU A 64 -7.20 -3.73 10.12
CA GLU A 64 -6.77 -5.07 10.51
C GLU A 64 -6.27 -5.90 9.31
N TYR A 65 -6.68 -5.53 8.08
CA TYR A 65 -6.15 -6.16 6.88
C TYR A 65 -4.67 -5.84 6.65
N ALA A 66 -4.28 -4.58 6.83
CA ALA A 66 -2.87 -4.19 6.73
C ALA A 66 -2.02 -4.79 7.87
N VAL A 67 -2.60 -4.91 9.07
CA VAL A 67 -1.97 -5.62 10.19
C VAL A 67 -1.68 -7.07 9.80
N ALA A 68 -2.67 -7.78 9.24
CA ALA A 68 -2.52 -9.18 8.85
C ALA A 68 -1.51 -9.37 7.70
N LEU A 69 -1.39 -8.42 6.77
CA LEU A 69 -0.35 -8.43 5.74
C LEU A 69 1.04 -8.30 6.37
N LYS A 70 1.22 -7.37 7.31
CA LYS A 70 2.48 -7.21 8.04
C LYS A 70 2.82 -8.48 8.84
N ASP A 71 1.86 -9.03 9.55
CA ASP A 71 2.04 -10.25 10.37
C ASP A 71 2.34 -11.47 9.50
N ALA A 72 1.88 -11.50 8.25
CA ALA A 72 2.23 -12.52 7.28
C ALA A 72 3.69 -12.40 6.76
N GLY A 73 4.41 -11.31 7.10
CA GLY A 73 5.82 -11.13 6.79
C GLY A 73 6.12 -10.19 5.61
N PHE A 74 5.17 -9.36 5.18
CA PHE A 74 5.45 -8.34 4.16
C PHE A 74 6.21 -7.15 4.74
N ASP A 75 7.35 -6.80 4.12
CA ASP A 75 8.29 -5.77 4.57
C ASP A 75 8.03 -4.40 3.93
N LEU A 76 7.46 -4.36 2.72
CA LEU A 76 7.23 -3.13 1.96
C LEU A 76 5.86 -3.18 1.26
N PHE A 77 5.08 -2.11 1.43
CA PHE A 77 3.80 -1.93 0.76
C PHE A 77 3.94 -0.94 -0.40
N LEU A 78 3.61 -1.38 -1.61
CA LEU A 78 3.50 -0.54 -2.80
C LEU A 78 2.08 0.03 -2.85
N HIS A 79 1.93 1.35 -2.94
CA HIS A 79 0.62 1.98 -2.88
C HIS A 79 0.30 2.87 -4.10
N ALA A 80 1.22 3.03 -5.08
CA ALA A 80 0.88 3.60 -6.37
C ALA A 80 0.21 2.53 -7.25
N ASN A 81 -1.11 2.55 -7.24
CA ASN A 81 -1.98 1.70 -8.05
C ASN A 81 -3.25 2.48 -8.42
N ASN A 82 -4.10 1.90 -9.27
CA ASN A 82 -5.30 2.58 -9.76
C ASN A 82 -6.39 2.77 -8.68
N HIS A 83 -6.28 2.11 -7.52
CA HIS A 83 -7.23 2.21 -6.40
C HIS A 83 -6.73 3.08 -5.24
N CYS A 84 -5.53 3.65 -5.31
CA CYS A 84 -4.96 4.45 -4.22
C CYS A 84 -5.74 5.74 -3.89
N LEU A 85 -6.57 6.23 -4.83
CA LEU A 85 -7.45 7.40 -4.65
C LEU A 85 -8.93 7.06 -4.51
N ASP A 86 -9.33 5.82 -4.33
CA ASP A 86 -10.74 5.41 -4.23
C ASP A 86 -11.53 6.18 -3.14
N ARG A 87 -10.85 6.60 -2.09
CA ARG A 87 -11.42 7.43 -1.01
C ARG A 87 -10.87 8.86 -1.04
N ARG A 88 -10.47 9.35 -2.24
CA ARG A 88 -9.94 10.69 -2.50
C ARG A 88 -8.68 10.98 -1.69
N ASP A 89 -8.25 12.23 -1.68
CA ASP A 89 -7.07 12.69 -0.94
C ASP A 89 -7.15 12.40 0.56
N ALA A 90 -8.32 12.56 1.16
CA ALA A 90 -8.53 12.26 2.57
C ALA A 90 -8.31 10.78 2.89
N GLY A 91 -8.83 9.88 2.04
CA GLY A 91 -8.62 8.45 2.20
C GLY A 91 -7.17 8.03 1.97
N LEU A 92 -6.49 8.64 0.99
CA LEU A 92 -5.05 8.42 0.77
C LEU A 92 -4.25 8.84 2.00
N ARG A 93 -4.45 10.07 2.52
CA ARG A 93 -3.77 10.55 3.75
C ARG A 93 -4.00 9.61 4.92
N ARG A 94 -5.26 9.21 5.13
CA ARG A 94 -5.59 8.27 6.21
C ARG A 94 -4.89 6.91 6.01
N THR A 95 -4.80 6.41 4.78
CA THR A 95 -4.06 5.18 4.48
C THR A 95 -2.59 5.31 4.90
N LEU A 96 -1.93 6.41 4.52
CA LEU A 96 -0.54 6.67 4.90
C LEU A 96 -0.38 6.76 6.43
N ASP A 97 -1.32 7.43 7.13
CA ASP A 97 -1.29 7.52 8.60
C ASP A 97 -1.41 6.14 9.25
N GLN A 98 -2.27 5.25 8.73
CA GLN A 98 -2.40 3.89 9.22
C GLN A 98 -1.13 3.06 8.99
N LEU A 99 -0.49 3.18 7.83
CA LEU A 99 0.75 2.48 7.52
C LEU A 99 1.91 2.99 8.39
N ASP A 100 1.99 4.29 8.64
CA ASP A 100 2.97 4.88 9.56
C ASP A 100 2.77 4.39 11.00
N MET A 101 1.52 4.37 11.50
CA MET A 101 1.20 3.84 12.83
C MET A 101 1.54 2.35 12.94
N LEU A 102 1.37 1.60 11.87
CA LEU A 102 1.76 0.21 11.79
C LEU A 102 3.29 0.02 11.70
N GLY A 103 4.02 1.07 11.33
CA GLY A 103 5.46 1.03 11.16
C GLY A 103 5.91 0.19 9.96
N VAL A 104 5.11 0.19 8.89
CA VAL A 104 5.43 -0.52 7.65
C VAL A 104 5.95 0.47 6.61
N PRO A 105 7.13 0.25 6.02
CA PRO A 105 7.59 1.02 4.87
C PRO A 105 6.59 0.96 3.72
N HIS A 106 6.32 2.11 3.11
CA HIS A 106 5.41 2.20 1.97
C HIS A 106 5.88 3.25 0.98
N ILE A 107 5.60 3.06 -0.31
CA ILE A 107 6.03 3.95 -1.39
C ILE A 107 4.96 4.09 -2.48
N GLY A 108 5.14 5.10 -3.33
CA GLY A 108 4.33 5.36 -4.51
C GLY A 108 3.27 6.42 -4.31
N THR A 109 2.88 6.70 -3.05
CA THR A 109 2.00 7.80 -2.68
C THR A 109 2.52 8.53 -1.45
N TYR A 110 2.26 9.84 -1.37
CA TYR A 110 2.82 10.71 -0.31
C TYR A 110 1.84 11.82 0.02
N ARG A 111 1.93 12.36 1.23
CA ARG A 111 1.08 13.47 1.68
C ARG A 111 1.36 14.78 0.95
N ASN A 112 2.59 14.94 0.44
CA ASN A 112 3.03 16.11 -0.34
C ASN A 112 4.37 15.83 -1.05
N ALA A 113 4.80 16.77 -1.90
CA ALA A 113 6.05 16.66 -2.65
C ALA A 113 7.30 16.63 -1.75
N ALA A 114 7.28 17.31 -0.60
CA ALA A 114 8.43 17.30 0.32
C ALA A 114 8.60 15.93 0.99
N GLU A 115 7.50 15.26 1.36
CA GLU A 115 7.54 13.90 1.88
C GLU A 115 8.08 12.93 0.83
N ARG A 116 7.62 13.05 -0.43
CA ARG A 116 8.17 12.24 -1.53
C ARG A 116 9.68 12.46 -1.68
N ALA A 117 10.11 13.70 -1.75
CA ALA A 117 11.52 14.03 -1.94
C ALA A 117 12.43 13.49 -0.81
N LYS A 118 11.90 13.38 0.40
CA LYS A 118 12.62 12.83 1.55
C LYS A 118 12.69 11.30 1.54
N ASN A 119 11.64 10.64 1.09
CA ASN A 119 11.45 9.19 1.26
C ASN A 119 11.67 8.38 -0.03
N TYR A 120 11.97 9.05 -1.15
CA TYR A 120 12.06 8.39 -2.44
C TYR A 120 13.33 8.79 -3.22
N PRO A 121 14.06 7.86 -3.84
CA PRO A 121 13.77 6.42 -3.90
C PRO A 121 13.95 5.71 -2.56
N PHE A 122 13.13 4.70 -2.31
CA PHE A 122 13.26 3.87 -1.12
C PHE A 122 14.32 2.80 -1.36
N VAL A 123 15.31 2.70 -0.47
CA VAL A 123 16.40 1.73 -0.57
C VAL A 123 16.39 0.83 0.66
N ALA A 124 16.19 -0.46 0.45
CA ALA A 124 16.36 -1.48 1.49
C ALA A 124 17.74 -2.12 1.40
N ASP A 125 18.33 -2.44 2.54
CA ASP A 125 19.52 -3.31 2.64
C ASP A 125 19.05 -4.74 2.92
N VAL A 126 19.18 -5.60 1.94
CA VAL A 126 18.79 -7.00 2.03
C VAL A 126 20.04 -7.86 2.04
N LYS A 127 20.45 -8.29 3.23
CA LYS A 127 21.67 -9.11 3.42
C LYS A 127 22.94 -8.51 2.79
N GLY A 128 23.09 -7.18 2.91
CA GLY A 128 24.23 -6.45 2.36
C GLY A 128 24.09 -6.04 0.89
N ILE A 129 22.95 -6.34 0.26
CA ILE A 129 22.61 -5.89 -1.10
C ILE A 129 21.62 -4.73 -0.98
N LYS A 130 22.01 -3.56 -1.47
CA LYS A 130 21.10 -2.39 -1.53
C LYS A 130 20.19 -2.51 -2.74
N ILE A 131 18.88 -2.53 -2.48
CA ILE A 131 17.84 -2.63 -3.50
C ILE A 131 16.99 -1.36 -3.44
N ALA A 132 16.97 -0.60 -4.53
CA ALA A 132 16.09 0.54 -4.67
C ALA A 132 14.73 0.09 -5.23
N PHE A 133 13.65 0.48 -4.55
CA PHE A 133 12.28 0.20 -4.97
C PHE A 133 11.65 1.45 -5.54
N LEU A 134 11.08 1.32 -6.73
CA LEU A 134 10.36 2.37 -7.45
C LEU A 134 8.96 1.84 -7.77
N ASN A 135 7.92 2.64 -7.48
CA ASN A 135 6.53 2.24 -7.69
C ASN A 135 5.74 3.34 -8.40
N TYR A 136 5.05 2.98 -9.47
CA TYR A 136 4.26 3.91 -10.30
C TYR A 136 2.95 3.26 -10.73
N THR A 137 1.93 4.10 -10.98
CA THR A 137 0.66 3.67 -11.57
C THR A 137 0.38 4.34 -12.90
N TYR A 138 -0.36 3.68 -13.77
CA TYR A 138 -0.83 4.24 -15.04
C TYR A 138 -1.95 5.28 -14.85
N GLY A 139 -2.65 5.24 -13.71
CA GLY A 139 -3.79 6.10 -13.45
C GLY A 139 -4.49 5.75 -12.15
N THR A 140 -5.56 6.47 -11.86
CA THR A 140 -6.36 6.36 -10.62
C THR A 140 -7.85 6.26 -10.92
N ASN A 141 -8.22 5.45 -11.91
CA ASN A 141 -9.62 5.21 -12.33
C ASN A 141 -10.42 6.49 -12.60
N GLY A 142 -9.76 7.51 -13.18
CA GLY A 142 -10.36 8.81 -13.46
C GLY A 142 -10.53 9.73 -12.26
N ILE A 143 -10.08 9.31 -11.08
CA ILE A 143 -10.08 10.15 -9.87
C ILE A 143 -8.82 11.01 -9.89
N THR A 144 -8.98 12.33 -9.82
CA THR A 144 -7.87 13.28 -9.79
C THR A 144 -7.56 13.71 -8.36
N VAL A 145 -6.28 13.97 -8.10
CA VAL A 145 -5.83 14.64 -6.87
C VAL A 145 -6.46 16.03 -6.80
N GLN A 146 -6.99 16.40 -5.63
CA GLN A 146 -7.62 17.70 -5.40
C GLN A 146 -6.77 18.64 -4.53
N GLY A 147 -5.83 18.10 -3.77
CA GLY A 147 -4.95 18.82 -2.86
C GLY A 147 -3.48 18.67 -3.22
N ASP A 148 -2.65 18.52 -2.23
CA ASP A 148 -1.19 18.44 -2.33
C ASP A 148 -0.62 17.02 -2.22
N VAL A 149 -1.47 15.99 -2.09
CA VAL A 149 -1.02 14.59 -2.10
C VAL A 149 -0.34 14.26 -3.43
N VAL A 150 0.62 13.37 -3.38
CA VAL A 150 1.35 12.92 -4.56
C VAL A 150 1.06 11.46 -4.81
N VAL A 151 0.74 11.14 -6.05
CA VAL A 151 0.70 9.79 -6.60
C VAL A 151 1.78 9.70 -7.67
N ASP A 152 2.62 8.68 -7.60
CA ASP A 152 3.64 8.44 -8.60
C ASP A 152 3.00 7.81 -9.85
N TYR A 153 2.68 8.64 -10.82
CA TYR A 153 2.22 8.21 -12.14
C TYR A 153 3.41 7.82 -13.06
N ILE A 154 3.13 6.90 -13.97
CA ILE A 154 4.08 6.54 -15.03
C ILE A 154 4.36 7.77 -15.88
N ASP A 155 5.56 8.32 -15.72
CA ASP A 155 6.14 9.38 -16.54
C ASP A 155 7.58 9.00 -16.86
N ARG A 156 7.91 8.96 -18.15
CA ARG A 156 9.23 8.47 -18.61
C ARG A 156 10.38 9.32 -18.09
N ALA A 157 10.23 10.64 -18.08
CA ALA A 157 11.29 11.54 -17.63
C ALA A 157 11.50 11.42 -16.12
N LYS A 158 10.40 11.34 -15.35
CA LYS A 158 10.42 11.15 -13.92
C LYS A 158 11.05 9.80 -13.54
N ILE A 159 10.62 8.71 -14.17
CA ILE A 159 11.19 7.38 -13.93
C ILE A 159 12.69 7.38 -14.21
N HIS A 160 13.13 8.00 -15.30
CA HIS A 160 14.56 8.10 -15.61
C HIS A 160 15.33 8.87 -14.53
N ALA A 161 14.80 10.01 -14.07
CA ALA A 161 15.41 10.80 -12.99
C ALA A 161 15.49 10.00 -11.66
N ASP A 162 14.42 9.30 -11.32
CA ASP A 162 14.35 8.46 -10.10
C ASP A 162 15.35 7.28 -10.15
N ILE A 163 15.53 6.65 -11.33
CA ILE A 163 16.56 5.62 -11.53
C ILE A 163 17.96 6.21 -11.36
N GLN A 164 18.23 7.41 -11.86
CA GLN A 164 19.53 8.06 -11.67
C GLN A 164 19.78 8.40 -10.19
N ALA A 165 18.75 8.84 -9.47
CA ALA A 165 18.85 9.14 -8.04
C ALA A 165 19.05 7.88 -7.16
N ALA A 166 18.66 6.70 -7.67
CA ALA A 166 18.81 5.42 -6.98
C ALA A 166 20.19 4.76 -7.17
N ARG A 167 21.05 5.30 -8.04
CA ARG A 167 22.41 4.78 -8.34
C ARG A 167 23.47 5.37 -7.42
#